data_3a1b3679310d11486a1dc97e856a94f4
#
_entry.id   3a1b3679310d11486a1dc97e856a94f4
#
_cell.length_a   1.000
_cell.length_b   1.000
_cell.length_c   1.000
_cell.angle_alpha   90.00
_cell.angle_beta   90.00
_cell.angle_gamma   90.00
#
_symmetry.space_group_name_H-M   'P 1'
#
loop_
_entity.id
_entity.type
_entity.pdbx_description
1 polymer ?
#
loop_
_entity_poly.entity_id
_entity_poly.type
_entity_poly.pdbx_seq_one_letter_code
_entity_poly.pdbx_strand_id
1 'polypeptide(L)'
;MPRSAAPKSVIPTPKKKVGRPKATKAQPLTRRQELFVKELVSKDGQITMREAAVNAGYPVGSAHTRAYELTNPNISPHVVNAIQAYRAELDAKFGVNYQRHLKDLQTIRDMALNNGAYSAAVQAEYR
;
A
#
# COMPACT_ATOMS: atom_id res chain seq x y z
N MET A 1 -24.63 -55.94 0.88
CA MET A 1 -24.41 -55.44 0.77
C MET A 1 -24.08 -54.63 0.81
N PRO A 2 -23.93 -54.53 0.76
CA PRO A 2 -23.57 -53.56 0.78
C PRO A 2 -23.36 -52.51 0.81
N ARG A 3 -23.22 -52.23 1.02
CA ARG A 3 -22.98 -51.26 1.11
C ARG A 3 -22.32 -50.55 0.85
N SER A 4 -22.13 -50.50 0.65
CA SER A 4 -21.56 -49.87 0.44
C SER A 4 -21.26 -49.03 0.14
N ALA A 5 -21.33 -49.08 -0.07
CA ALA A 5 -20.99 -48.27 -0.45
C ALA A 5 -20.87 -47.25 -0.37
N ALA A 6 -21.02 -46.93 -0.25
CA ALA A 6 -20.99 -45.95 -0.35
C ALA A 6 -20.48 -45.08 -0.02
N PRO A 7 -20.34 -45.08 0.19
CA PRO A 7 -20.01 -44.13 0.42
C PRO A 7 -19.18 -43.44 0.35
N LYS A 8 -19.13 -43.48 0.19
CA LYS A 8 -18.43 -42.91 0.10
C LYS A 8 -17.93 -42.06 -0.23
N SER A 9 -17.92 -42.21 -0.41
CA SER A 9 -17.35 -41.41 -0.89
C SER A 9 -17.45 -40.24 -0.67
N VAL A 10 -17.88 -40.13 -0.38
CA VAL A 10 -18.00 -39.11 -0.27
C VAL A 10 -17.30 -38.28 0.18
N ILE A 11 -17.01 -38.18 0.32
CA ILE A 11 -16.49 -37.41 0.65
C ILE A 11 -15.87 -36.68 0.52
N PRO A 12 -15.76 -36.41 0.23
CA PRO A 12 -15.07 -35.58 0.14
C PRO A 12 -14.87 -34.43 0.40
N THR A 13 -14.92 -34.30 0.29
CA THR A 13 -14.67 -33.34 0.31
C THR A 13 -14.41 -32.55 0.98
N PRO A 14 -14.43 -32.53 1.38
CA PRO A 14 -14.36 -31.61 1.98
C PRO A 14 -13.50 -30.87 2.38
N LYS A 15 -13.25 -30.73 2.13
CA LYS A 15 -12.53 -30.12 2.44
C LYS A 15 -12.58 -28.99 2.58
N LYS A 16 -12.91 -28.79 2.61
CA LYS A 16 -12.99 -27.93 2.69
C LYS A 16 -12.97 -27.13 3.25
N LYS A 17 -12.89 -26.94 3.17
CA LYS A 17 -12.94 -26.18 3.58
C LYS A 17 -12.82 -25.59 4.34
N VAL A 18 -12.61 -25.80 4.13
CA VAL A 18 -12.42 -25.23 5.26
C VAL A 18 -11.94 -23.80 5.30
N GLY A 19 -12.15 -22.96 5.85
CA GLY A 19 -11.70 -21.64 5.93
C GLY A 19 -11.96 -20.82 4.69
N ARG A 20 -11.44 -19.64 4.64
CA ARG A 20 -11.62 -18.75 3.52
C ARG A 20 -10.85 -19.15 2.30
N PRO A 21 -11.38 -18.85 1.12
CA PRO A 21 -10.60 -18.99 -0.10
C PRO A 21 -9.38 -18.07 -0.06
N LYS A 22 -8.33 -18.47 -0.74
CA LYS A 22 -7.13 -17.68 -0.84
C LYS A 22 -7.42 -16.38 -1.62
N ALA A 23 -6.90 -15.27 -1.13
CA ALA A 23 -7.09 -13.98 -1.79
C ALA A 23 -6.39 -13.94 -3.14
N THR A 24 -7.00 -13.25 -4.10
CA THR A 24 -6.44 -13.07 -5.43
C THR A 24 -6.34 -11.59 -5.75
N LYS A 25 -5.58 -11.27 -6.82
CA LYS A 25 -5.41 -9.87 -7.23
C LYS A 25 -6.71 -9.22 -7.71
N ALA A 26 -7.63 -10.02 -8.22
CA ALA A 26 -8.91 -9.53 -8.74
C ALA A 26 -9.97 -9.36 -7.65
N GLN A 27 -9.68 -9.79 -6.44
CA GLN A 27 -10.62 -9.72 -5.34
C GLN A 27 -10.90 -8.26 -4.96
N PRO A 28 -12.17 -7.87 -4.76
CA PRO A 28 -12.47 -6.50 -4.35
C PRO A 28 -11.99 -6.24 -2.93
N LEU A 29 -11.62 -5.00 -2.66
CA LEU A 29 -11.17 -4.59 -1.34
C LEU A 29 -12.35 -4.35 -0.42
N THR A 30 -12.17 -4.65 0.87
CA THR A 30 -13.13 -4.25 1.88
C THR A 30 -12.94 -2.76 2.17
N ARG A 31 -13.91 -2.15 2.84
CA ARG A 31 -13.82 -0.73 3.17
C ARG A 31 -12.58 -0.41 4.01
N ARG A 32 -12.26 -1.26 4.98
CA ARG A 32 -11.07 -1.06 5.82
C ARG A 32 -9.80 -1.16 5.00
N GLN A 33 -9.75 -2.10 4.07
CA GLN A 33 -8.60 -2.27 3.19
C GLN A 33 -8.41 -1.05 2.30
N GLU A 34 -9.49 -0.50 1.76
CA GLU A 34 -9.42 0.72 0.97
C GLU A 34 -8.91 1.90 1.78
N LEU A 35 -9.42 2.05 3.01
CA LEU A 35 -8.97 3.11 3.90
C LEU A 35 -7.50 2.95 4.26
N PHE A 36 -7.06 1.70 4.49
CA PHE A 36 -5.66 1.41 4.78
C PHE A 36 -4.77 1.85 3.61
N VAL A 37 -5.15 1.49 2.40
CA VAL A 37 -4.38 1.86 1.19
C VAL A 37 -4.28 3.38 1.07
N LYS A 38 -5.38 4.08 1.24
CA LYS A 38 -5.41 5.54 1.14
C LYS A 38 -4.55 6.20 2.20
N GLU A 39 -4.66 5.75 3.45
CA GLU A 39 -3.87 6.31 4.54
C GLU A 39 -2.38 6.06 4.33
N LEU A 40 -2.02 4.83 3.97
CA LEU A 40 -0.63 4.46 3.77
C LEU A 40 0.02 5.26 2.64
N VAL A 41 -0.65 5.33 1.49
CA VAL A 41 -0.07 5.97 0.31
C VAL A 41 -0.10 7.50 0.41
N SER A 42 -1.22 8.07 0.87
CA SER A 42 -1.34 9.53 0.95
C SER A 42 -0.40 10.13 2.00
N LYS A 43 -0.06 9.37 3.04
CA LYS A 43 0.83 9.82 4.10
C LYS A 43 2.14 9.03 4.10
N ASP A 44 2.58 8.63 2.91
CA ASP A 44 3.80 7.85 2.75
C ASP A 44 4.99 8.58 3.36
N GLY A 45 5.71 7.88 4.25
CA GLY A 45 6.85 8.46 4.95
C GLY A 45 6.50 9.28 6.18
N GLN A 46 5.22 9.54 6.45
CA GLN A 46 4.79 10.34 7.60
C GLN A 46 4.22 9.49 8.72
N ILE A 47 3.67 8.34 8.39
CA ILE A 47 3.09 7.41 9.37
C ILE A 47 3.62 6.01 9.12
N THR A 48 3.54 5.18 10.16
CA THR A 48 3.92 3.78 10.05
C THR A 48 2.76 2.97 9.47
N MET A 49 3.05 1.75 9.01
CA MET A 49 2.00 0.85 8.53
C MET A 49 0.99 0.54 9.63
N ARG A 50 1.47 0.43 10.86
CA ARG A 50 0.59 0.17 12.02
C ARG A 50 -0.37 1.34 12.22
N GLU A 51 0.13 2.56 12.13
CA GLU A 51 -0.72 3.75 12.27
C GLU A 51 -1.75 3.82 11.16
N ALA A 52 -1.37 3.47 9.94
CA ALA A 52 -2.30 3.43 8.83
C ALA A 52 -3.42 2.42 9.08
N ALA A 53 -3.09 1.26 9.66
CA ALA A 53 -4.09 0.25 10.00
C ALA A 53 -5.04 0.76 11.08
N VAL A 54 -4.52 1.43 12.11
CA VAL A 54 -5.36 2.00 13.17
C VAL A 54 -6.31 3.04 12.58
N ASN A 55 -5.78 3.91 11.73
CA ASN A 55 -6.58 4.96 11.09
C ASN A 55 -7.65 4.39 10.16
N ALA A 56 -7.40 3.21 9.62
CA ALA A 56 -8.36 2.54 8.75
C ALA A 56 -9.49 1.84 9.52
N GLY A 57 -9.34 1.74 10.84
CA GLY A 57 -10.37 1.16 11.69
C GLY A 57 -10.04 -0.22 12.23
N TYR A 58 -8.83 -0.70 12.04
CA TYR A 58 -8.41 -1.97 12.63
C TYR A 58 -8.13 -1.79 14.13
N PRO A 59 -8.41 -2.81 14.94
CA PRO A 59 -8.15 -2.72 16.39
C PRO A 59 -6.67 -2.47 16.68
N VAL A 60 -6.41 -1.62 17.67
CA VAL A 60 -5.04 -1.25 18.04
C VAL A 60 -4.21 -2.49 18.42
N GLY A 61 -4.80 -3.43 19.12
CA GLY A 61 -4.10 -4.62 19.57
C GLY A 61 -3.63 -5.54 18.46
N SER A 62 -4.30 -5.52 17.31
CA SER A 62 -3.95 -6.36 16.17
C SER A 62 -3.46 -5.55 14.97
N ALA A 63 -3.32 -4.23 15.10
CA ALA A 63 -2.97 -3.36 13.98
C ALA A 63 -1.63 -3.72 13.35
N HIS A 64 -0.64 -4.05 14.16
CA HIS A 64 0.68 -4.41 13.64
C HIS A 64 0.61 -5.67 12.78
N THR A 65 -0.07 -6.70 13.28
CA THR A 65 -0.24 -7.97 12.56
C THR A 65 -1.05 -7.76 11.28
N ARG A 66 -2.12 -6.99 11.36
CA ARG A 66 -2.96 -6.70 10.19
C ARG A 66 -2.20 -5.92 9.13
N ALA A 67 -1.41 -4.92 9.57
CA ALA A 67 -0.59 -4.15 8.64
C ALA A 67 0.40 -5.04 7.90
N TYR A 68 1.04 -5.95 8.61
CA TYR A 68 1.95 -6.92 8.00
C TYR A 68 1.23 -7.78 6.97
N GLU A 69 0.07 -8.30 7.32
CA GLU A 69 -0.71 -9.16 6.41
C GLU A 69 -1.17 -8.41 5.17
N LEU A 70 -1.60 -7.16 5.36
CA LEU A 70 -2.10 -6.35 4.25
C LEU A 70 -1.01 -5.93 3.27
N THR A 71 0.23 -5.86 3.73
CA THR A 71 1.35 -5.48 2.87
C THR A 71 2.12 -6.69 2.33
N ASN A 72 1.70 -7.90 2.67
CA ASN A 72 2.34 -9.12 2.21
C ASN A 72 1.63 -9.64 0.95
N PRO A 73 2.32 -9.67 -0.20
CA PRO A 73 1.68 -10.11 -1.46
C PRO A 73 1.27 -11.58 -1.45
N ASN A 74 1.82 -12.39 -0.57
CA ASN A 74 1.43 -13.79 -0.46
C ASN A 74 0.12 -13.97 0.30
N ILE A 75 -0.22 -12.99 1.16
CA ILE A 75 -1.43 -13.05 1.97
C ILE A 75 -2.53 -12.17 1.37
N SER A 76 -2.17 -10.97 0.95
CA SER A 76 -3.13 -9.99 0.46
C SER A 76 -2.69 -9.39 -0.89
N PRO A 77 -2.64 -10.20 -1.95
CA PRO A 77 -2.20 -9.69 -3.26
C PRO A 77 -3.08 -8.57 -3.80
N HIS A 78 -4.37 -8.60 -3.51
CA HIS A 78 -5.30 -7.57 -3.95
C HIS A 78 -5.01 -6.22 -3.29
N VAL A 79 -4.64 -6.23 -2.01
CA VAL A 79 -4.29 -5.00 -1.28
C VAL A 79 -2.96 -4.45 -1.78
N VAL A 80 -1.96 -5.31 -1.96
CA VAL A 80 -0.65 -4.88 -2.47
C VAL A 80 -0.79 -4.27 -3.87
N ASN A 81 -1.59 -4.91 -4.71
CA ASN A 81 -1.86 -4.41 -6.06
C ASN A 81 -2.53 -3.03 -6.01
N ALA A 82 -3.47 -2.84 -5.08
CA ALA A 82 -4.15 -1.56 -4.90
C ALA A 82 -3.19 -0.47 -4.42
N ILE A 83 -2.25 -0.81 -3.54
CA ILE A 83 -1.24 0.14 -3.07
C ILE A 83 -0.40 0.62 -4.24
N GLN A 84 0.07 -0.30 -5.06
CA GLN A 84 0.88 0.04 -6.23
C GLN A 84 0.11 0.89 -7.23
N ALA A 85 -1.14 0.53 -7.49
CA ALA A 85 -1.99 1.26 -8.42
C ALA A 85 -2.26 2.68 -7.92
N TYR A 86 -2.52 2.83 -6.64
CA TYR A 86 -2.80 4.14 -6.06
C TYR A 86 -1.56 5.03 -6.07
N ARG A 87 -0.38 4.46 -5.80
CA ARG A 87 0.87 5.21 -5.91
C ARG A 87 1.12 5.70 -7.33
N ALA A 88 0.90 4.82 -8.30
CA ALA A 88 1.06 5.19 -9.70
C ALA A 88 0.08 6.28 -10.11
N GLU A 89 -1.14 6.21 -9.61
CA GLU A 89 -2.16 7.21 -9.89
C GLU A 89 -1.77 8.58 -9.33
N LEU A 90 -1.29 8.61 -8.09
CA LEU A 90 -0.84 9.86 -7.48
C LEU A 90 0.39 10.42 -8.17
N ASP A 91 1.33 9.58 -8.56
CA ASP A 91 2.51 10.01 -9.30
C ASP A 91 2.13 10.64 -10.64
N ALA A 92 1.20 10.01 -11.35
CA ALA A 92 0.72 10.54 -12.62
C ALA A 92 -0.03 11.85 -12.42
N LYS A 93 -0.85 11.94 -11.36
CA LYS A 93 -1.69 13.10 -11.10
C LYS A 93 -0.88 14.31 -10.64
N PHE A 94 0.08 14.10 -9.76
CA PHE A 94 0.85 15.21 -9.19
C PHE A 94 2.23 15.36 -9.82
N GLY A 95 2.67 14.38 -10.59
CA GLY A 95 3.97 14.42 -11.27
C GLY A 95 5.14 14.46 -10.32
N VAL A 96 5.00 13.89 -9.13
CA VAL A 96 6.05 13.91 -8.11
C VAL A 96 6.95 12.70 -8.32
N ASN A 97 8.13 12.92 -8.88
CA ASN A 97 9.14 11.87 -9.02
C ASN A 97 10.51 12.50 -8.80
N TYR A 98 11.53 11.63 -8.75
CA TYR A 98 12.89 12.06 -8.42
C TYR A 98 13.44 13.10 -9.40
N GLN A 99 13.29 12.84 -10.69
CA GLN A 99 13.81 13.75 -11.70
C GLN A 99 13.11 15.11 -11.67
N ARG A 100 11.82 15.11 -11.49
CA ARG A 100 11.07 16.36 -11.37
C ARG A 100 11.48 17.14 -10.13
N HIS A 101 11.71 16.44 -9.03
CA HIS A 101 12.18 17.05 -7.80
C HIS A 101 13.53 17.74 -7.99
N LEU A 102 14.47 17.06 -8.64
CA LEU A 102 15.77 17.64 -8.95
C LEU A 102 15.64 18.88 -9.83
N LYS A 103 14.77 18.79 -10.82
CA LYS A 103 14.55 19.91 -11.74
C LYS A 103 13.99 21.12 -11.00
N ASP A 104 13.04 20.90 -10.10
CA ASP A 104 12.45 21.97 -9.31
C ASP A 104 13.51 22.63 -8.42
N LEU A 105 14.40 21.84 -7.81
CA LEU A 105 15.48 22.37 -6.99
C LEU A 105 16.43 23.22 -7.82
N GLN A 106 16.77 22.78 -9.02
CA GLN A 106 17.62 23.57 -9.92
C GLN A 106 16.96 24.87 -10.30
N THR A 107 15.67 24.85 -10.57
CA THR A 107 14.92 26.07 -10.92
C THR A 107 14.94 27.05 -9.77
N ILE A 108 14.75 26.58 -8.54
CA ILE A 108 14.78 27.44 -7.36
C ILE A 108 16.16 28.09 -7.20
N ARG A 109 17.23 27.30 -7.38
CA ARG A 109 18.59 27.80 -7.31
C ARG A 109 18.86 28.86 -8.37
N ASP A 110 18.45 28.60 -9.60
CA ASP A 110 18.66 29.53 -10.70
C ASP A 110 17.92 30.85 -10.47
N MET A 111 16.70 30.76 -9.95
CA MET A 111 15.93 31.96 -9.60
C MET A 111 16.62 32.77 -8.52
N ALA A 112 17.18 32.10 -7.52
CA ALA A 112 17.90 32.78 -6.44
C ALA A 112 19.14 33.50 -6.98
N LEU A 113 19.88 32.86 -7.87
CA LEU A 113 21.06 33.46 -8.50
C LEU A 113 20.69 34.65 -9.37
N ASN A 114 19.65 34.51 -10.18
CA ASN A 114 19.20 35.56 -11.09
C ASN A 114 18.71 36.80 -10.34
N ASN A 115 18.21 36.61 -9.13
CA ASN A 115 17.75 37.71 -8.28
C ASN A 115 18.87 38.29 -7.42
N GLY A 116 20.11 37.85 -7.61
CA GLY A 116 21.25 38.33 -6.85
C GLY A 116 21.33 37.80 -5.44
N ALA A 117 20.59 36.75 -5.12
CA ALA A 117 20.55 36.17 -3.77
C ALA A 117 21.64 35.12 -3.59
N TYR A 118 22.88 35.49 -3.79
CA TYR A 118 24.01 34.54 -3.76
C TYR A 118 24.16 33.85 -2.42
N SER A 119 23.93 34.56 -1.34
CA SER A 119 24.06 33.95 0.00
C SER A 119 23.01 32.86 0.20
N ALA A 120 21.79 33.10 -0.27
CA ALA A 120 20.74 32.10 -0.18
C ALA A 120 21.05 30.87 -1.06
N ALA A 121 21.60 31.09 -2.25
CA ALA A 121 21.98 30.01 -3.15
C ALA A 121 23.11 29.16 -2.54
N VAL A 122 24.12 29.81 -1.95
CA VAL A 122 25.22 29.11 -1.31
C VAL A 122 24.72 28.29 -0.12
N GLN A 123 23.85 28.88 0.71
CA GLN A 123 23.27 28.12 1.83
C GLN A 123 22.47 26.92 1.36
N ALA A 124 21.75 27.03 0.28
CA ALA A 124 20.97 25.91 -0.27
C ALA A 124 21.89 24.76 -0.72
N GLU A 125 23.07 25.09 -1.25
CA GLU A 125 24.03 24.06 -1.67
C GLU A 125 24.69 23.35 -0.49
N TYR A 126 24.91 24.03 0.60
CA TYR A 126 25.57 23.46 1.77
C TYR A 126 24.61 22.72 2.71
N ARG A 127 23.34 22.73 2.44
CA ARG A 127 22.37 21.99 3.23
C ARG A 127 22.02 20.67 2.59
#